data_3b06d2b5f85049979b4ed20685144c17
#
_entry.id   3b06d2b5f85049979b4ed20685144c17
#
_cell.length_a   1.000
_cell.length_b   1.000
_cell.length_c   1.000
_cell.angle_alpha   90.00
_cell.angle_beta   90.00
_cell.angle_gamma   90.00
#
_symmetry.space_group_name_H-M   'P 1'
#
loop_
_entity.id
_entity.type
_entity.pdbx_description
1 polymer ?
#
loop_
_entity_poly.entity_id
_entity_poly.type
_entity_poly.pdbx_seq_one_letter_code
_entity_poly.pdbx_strand_id
1 'polypeptide(L)'
;MQFGPFDRRQFLAGGGAAFVCTLAGHKLFLDQPADLPKLASGVPVPPKVAAASGPAETQFVADTTSAAARAQRQYWIRAEERGWNIVPTGRDEMMDKPVRGKTRFDAYTYRAYTPNFGQPLARGKMPGPLIEANVGETVAVHFQNKLPVPVTIHPHGIFYTDEMDGAYKGKYTDPGGFVQPGRTFTYIWDARPGTEGIWLYHDHGPIDPVPVYKGLFGPLIIRDPSQPRPDVEFFLFMHSLQPIATSLDKLFACMNGRAYAGNTPDLRAKVGQRVAFHVIALDNDFHTFHIHGHRWTDADGTVIDNKTMGPGDSFTFEFVEDNPGRWFYHCHVFSHLHMGMNGWYIVS
;
A
#
# COMPACT_ATOMS: atom_id res chain seq x y z
N MET A 1 -16.64 37.67 4.47
CA MET A 1 -17.40 36.97 3.41
C MET A 1 -18.60 36.31 4.06
N GLN A 2 -19.82 36.73 3.73
CA GLN A 2 -21.06 36.16 4.28
C GLN A 2 -21.41 34.92 3.46
N PHE A 3 -21.55 33.77 4.14
CA PHE A 3 -22.11 32.56 3.54
C PHE A 3 -23.62 32.62 3.65
N GLY A 4 -24.33 32.50 2.51
CA GLY A 4 -25.78 32.37 2.48
C GLY A 4 -26.23 31.00 3.01
N PRO A 5 -27.47 30.83 3.48
CA PRO A 5 -27.92 29.58 4.07
C PRO A 5 -28.07 28.50 3.01
N PHE A 6 -27.40 27.35 3.25
CA PHE A 6 -27.59 26.12 2.49
C PHE A 6 -28.93 25.47 2.89
N ASP A 7 -29.75 25.12 1.89
CA ASP A 7 -30.99 24.38 2.12
C ASP A 7 -30.69 22.90 2.45
N ARG A 8 -31.12 22.44 3.63
CA ARG A 8 -30.98 21.06 4.10
C ARG A 8 -31.52 20.00 3.13
N ARG A 9 -32.46 20.34 2.26
CA ARG A 9 -33.05 19.42 1.28
C ARG A 9 -32.14 19.14 0.10
N GLN A 10 -31.24 20.05 -0.25
CA GLN A 10 -30.25 19.85 -1.30
C GLN A 10 -29.10 18.97 -0.86
N PHE A 11 -28.80 18.94 0.44
CA PHE A 11 -27.74 18.08 1.00
C PHE A 11 -28.12 16.59 1.05
N LEU A 12 -29.40 16.26 1.13
CA LEU A 12 -29.90 14.88 1.27
C LEU A 12 -30.23 14.20 -0.08
N ALA A 13 -30.29 14.94 -1.18
CA ALA A 13 -30.65 14.40 -2.50
C ALA A 13 -29.45 13.99 -3.38
N GLY A 14 -28.23 14.37 -3.01
CA GLY A 14 -27.00 14.03 -3.75
C GLY A 14 -26.01 13.31 -2.86
N GLY A 15 -25.94 11.99 -2.95
CA GLY A 15 -24.96 11.17 -2.24
C GLY A 15 -23.55 11.26 -2.83
N GLY A 16 -23.01 12.48 -3.00
CA GLY A 16 -21.65 12.73 -3.46
C GLY A 16 -21.09 13.97 -2.78
N ALA A 17 -19.91 13.87 -2.18
CA ALA A 17 -19.18 15.00 -1.65
C ALA A 17 -18.69 15.88 -2.82
N ALA A 18 -19.31 17.05 -3.00
CA ALA A 18 -18.81 18.06 -3.93
C ALA A 18 -17.73 18.88 -3.22
N PHE A 19 -16.47 18.78 -3.65
CA PHE A 19 -15.42 19.70 -3.25
C PHE A 19 -15.45 20.94 -4.13
N VAL A 20 -15.61 22.11 -3.51
CA VAL A 20 -15.49 23.40 -4.21
C VAL A 20 -14.06 23.90 -4.01
N CYS A 21 -13.22 23.73 -5.03
CA CYS A 21 -11.93 24.41 -5.10
C CYS A 21 -12.07 25.72 -5.88
N THR A 22 -11.64 26.86 -5.30
CA THR A 22 -11.50 28.12 -6.01
C THR A 22 -10.04 28.34 -6.36
N LEU A 23 -9.70 28.32 -7.64
CA LEU A 23 -8.42 28.75 -8.16
C LEU A 23 -8.66 30.03 -9.00
N ALA A 24 -7.95 31.12 -8.68
CA ALA A 24 -7.97 32.39 -9.41
C ALA A 24 -9.37 32.99 -9.62
N GLY A 25 -10.28 32.90 -8.65
CA GLY A 25 -11.58 33.55 -8.70
C GLY A 25 -12.65 32.85 -9.54
N HIS A 26 -12.36 31.71 -10.13
CA HIS A 26 -13.35 30.89 -10.85
C HIS A 26 -13.83 29.74 -10.04
N LYS A 27 -15.16 29.53 -9.95
CA LYS A 27 -15.76 28.34 -9.32
C LYS A 27 -15.65 27.18 -10.32
N LEU A 28 -14.83 26.18 -9.98
CA LEU A 28 -14.85 24.90 -10.67
C LEU A 28 -15.87 24.00 -9.95
N PHE A 29 -16.98 23.72 -10.58
CA PHE A 29 -17.92 22.69 -10.17
C PHE A 29 -17.43 21.38 -10.79
N LEU A 30 -16.95 20.44 -9.97
CA LEU A 30 -16.82 19.05 -10.38
C LEU A 30 -18.21 18.44 -10.23
N ASP A 31 -19.03 18.59 -11.24
CA ASP A 31 -20.34 17.96 -11.32
C ASP A 31 -20.19 16.52 -11.75
N GLN A 32 -20.60 15.61 -10.83
CA GLN A 32 -21.01 14.23 -11.05
C GLN A 32 -19.92 13.22 -11.49
N PRO A 33 -20.02 11.95 -11.03
CA PRO A 33 -19.17 10.84 -11.47
C PRO A 33 -19.25 10.51 -12.98
N ALA A 34 -20.10 11.20 -13.73
CA ALA A 34 -20.25 11.03 -15.19
C ALA A 34 -19.17 11.73 -16.01
N ASP A 35 -18.44 12.70 -15.41
CA ASP A 35 -17.43 13.50 -16.11
C ASP A 35 -15.98 13.08 -15.80
N LEU A 36 -15.78 12.02 -15.02
CA LEU A 36 -14.51 11.34 -15.07
C LEU A 36 -14.34 10.83 -16.50
N PRO A 37 -13.21 11.13 -17.18
CA PRO A 37 -12.96 10.57 -18.49
C PRO A 37 -13.17 9.05 -18.33
N LYS A 38 -14.16 8.50 -19.05
CA LYS A 38 -14.23 7.05 -19.25
C LYS A 38 -12.80 6.71 -19.64
N LEU A 39 -12.09 6.02 -18.79
CA LEU A 39 -10.85 5.37 -19.20
C LEU A 39 -11.27 4.60 -20.43
N ALA A 40 -11.01 5.19 -21.58
CA ALA A 40 -11.39 4.62 -22.82
C ALA A 40 -10.92 3.18 -22.73
N SER A 41 -11.75 2.26 -23.21
CA SER A 41 -11.36 0.89 -23.51
C SER A 41 -10.26 0.92 -24.58
N GLY A 42 -9.12 1.41 -24.25
CA GLY A 42 -7.99 1.82 -25.03
C GLY A 42 -7.07 2.66 -24.17
N VAL A 43 -6.66 2.13 -22.97
CA VAL A 43 -5.35 2.51 -22.45
C VAL A 43 -4.40 2.26 -23.62
N PRO A 44 -3.66 3.26 -24.14
CA PRO A 44 -2.74 3.02 -25.21
C PRO A 44 -1.83 1.88 -24.77
N VAL A 45 -2.01 0.69 -25.35
CA VAL A 45 -1.00 -0.34 -25.20
C VAL A 45 0.26 0.29 -25.74
N PRO A 46 1.29 0.53 -24.91
CA PRO A 46 2.51 1.15 -25.40
C PRO A 46 2.95 0.36 -26.62
N PRO A 47 3.42 1.00 -27.68
CA PRO A 47 3.87 0.31 -28.88
C PRO A 47 4.80 -0.80 -28.43
N LYS A 48 4.69 -2.00 -29.02
CA LYS A 48 5.67 -3.07 -28.81
C LYS A 48 7.03 -2.47 -29.12
N VAL A 49 7.71 -1.99 -28.07
CA VAL A 49 9.09 -1.55 -28.20
C VAL A 49 9.88 -2.81 -28.52
N ALA A 50 10.39 -2.91 -29.72
CA ALA A 50 11.37 -3.93 -30.06
C ALA A 50 12.44 -3.85 -28.97
N ALA A 51 12.78 -4.99 -28.37
CA ALA A 51 13.81 -5.04 -27.36
C ALA A 51 15.05 -4.32 -27.92
N ALA A 52 15.39 -3.16 -27.32
CA ALA A 52 16.56 -2.42 -27.71
C ALA A 52 17.78 -3.25 -27.31
N SER A 53 18.36 -3.98 -28.26
CA SER A 53 19.62 -4.68 -28.10
C SER A 53 20.75 -3.69 -28.33
N GLY A 54 21.02 -2.84 -27.34
CA GLY A 54 22.11 -1.86 -27.43
C GLY A 54 23.21 -2.14 -26.39
N PRO A 55 24.46 -1.68 -26.65
CA PRO A 55 25.58 -1.91 -25.73
C PRO A 55 25.36 -1.31 -24.32
N ALA A 56 24.52 -0.28 -24.18
CA ALA A 56 24.19 0.33 -22.90
C ALA A 56 23.35 -0.59 -21.98
N GLU A 57 22.46 -1.39 -22.57
CA GLU A 57 21.62 -2.33 -21.82
C GLU A 57 22.46 -3.48 -21.23
N THR A 58 23.46 -3.93 -21.94
CA THR A 58 24.39 -5.00 -21.52
C THR A 58 25.31 -4.53 -20.38
N GLN A 59 25.78 -3.30 -20.44
CA GLN A 59 26.67 -2.73 -19.42
C GLN A 59 25.92 -2.44 -18.11
N PHE A 60 24.70 -1.92 -18.21
CA PHE A 60 23.83 -1.66 -17.05
C PHE A 60 23.44 -2.96 -16.31
N VAL A 61 23.11 -4.01 -17.04
CA VAL A 61 22.79 -5.34 -16.46
C VAL A 61 24.02 -5.95 -15.78
N ALA A 62 25.21 -5.77 -16.34
CA ALA A 62 26.44 -6.27 -15.74
C ALA A 62 26.77 -5.58 -14.41
N ASP A 63 26.60 -4.27 -14.31
CA ASP A 63 26.84 -3.51 -13.08
C ASP A 63 25.82 -3.85 -11.97
N THR A 64 24.55 -3.96 -12.32
CA THR A 64 23.51 -4.40 -11.37
C THR A 64 23.74 -5.83 -10.88
N THR A 65 24.21 -6.73 -11.75
CA THR A 65 24.50 -8.11 -11.37
C THR A 65 25.63 -8.17 -10.34
N SER A 66 26.70 -7.39 -10.50
CA SER A 66 27.81 -7.36 -9.55
C SER A 66 27.44 -6.69 -8.22
N ALA A 67 26.64 -5.63 -8.24
CA ALA A 67 26.10 -4.98 -7.03
C ALA A 67 25.13 -5.90 -6.30
N ALA A 68 24.23 -6.57 -7.01
CA ALA A 68 23.30 -7.54 -6.44
C ALA A 68 24.03 -8.71 -5.77
N ALA A 69 25.11 -9.21 -6.37
CA ALA A 69 25.90 -10.31 -5.80
C ALA A 69 26.59 -9.93 -4.47
N ARG A 70 26.83 -8.63 -4.22
CA ARG A 70 27.43 -8.11 -2.98
C ARG A 70 26.40 -7.64 -1.97
N ALA A 71 25.14 -7.55 -2.33
CA ALA A 71 24.08 -7.09 -1.44
C ALA A 71 23.88 -8.04 -0.26
N GLN A 72 23.80 -7.49 0.95
CA GLN A 72 23.59 -8.26 2.19
C GLN A 72 22.15 -8.79 2.31
N ARG A 73 21.18 -8.08 1.71
CA ARG A 73 19.78 -8.51 1.64
C ARG A 73 19.38 -8.74 0.21
N GLN A 74 18.82 -9.89 -0.08
CA GLN A 74 18.36 -10.24 -1.43
C GLN A 74 16.94 -10.78 -1.39
N TYR A 75 16.07 -10.23 -2.23
CA TYR A 75 14.68 -10.60 -2.35
C TYR A 75 14.34 -10.96 -3.80
N TRP A 76 13.62 -12.06 -4.01
CA TRP A 76 13.07 -12.45 -5.31
C TRP A 76 11.56 -12.26 -5.25
N ILE A 77 11.05 -11.26 -5.95
CA ILE A 77 9.65 -10.85 -5.89
C ILE A 77 9.04 -10.90 -7.30
N ARG A 78 7.89 -11.58 -7.42
CA ARG A 78 7.07 -11.56 -8.62
C ARG A 78 5.83 -10.71 -8.41
N ALA A 79 5.42 -9.97 -9.45
CA ALA A 79 4.08 -9.45 -9.58
C ALA A 79 3.24 -10.50 -10.31
N GLU A 80 2.13 -10.97 -9.68
CA GLU A 80 1.29 -12.05 -10.16
C GLU A 80 -0.19 -11.71 -10.00
N GLU A 81 -1.02 -12.16 -10.94
CA GLU A 81 -2.47 -12.09 -10.79
C GLU A 81 -2.98 -13.19 -9.86
N ARG A 82 -3.98 -12.84 -9.06
CA ARG A 82 -4.59 -13.76 -8.12
C ARG A 82 -6.04 -13.42 -7.81
N GLY A 83 -6.92 -14.42 -7.82
CA GLY A 83 -8.28 -14.27 -7.29
C GLY A 83 -8.25 -13.89 -5.79
N TRP A 84 -8.90 -12.78 -5.45
CA TRP A 84 -8.94 -12.22 -4.10
C TRP A 84 -10.38 -12.06 -3.61
N ASN A 85 -10.66 -12.42 -2.36
CA ASN A 85 -11.94 -12.19 -1.72
C ASN A 85 -11.76 -11.22 -0.56
N ILE A 86 -12.33 -10.03 -0.64
CA ILE A 86 -12.18 -8.96 0.36
C ILE A 86 -12.86 -9.34 1.69
N VAL A 87 -13.96 -10.12 1.62
CA VAL A 87 -14.79 -10.49 2.77
C VAL A 87 -14.98 -12.01 2.80
N PRO A 88 -13.95 -12.79 3.21
CA PRO A 88 -14.00 -14.26 3.18
C PRO A 88 -15.15 -14.88 3.96
N THR A 89 -15.52 -14.31 5.11
CA THR A 89 -16.62 -14.79 5.96
C THR A 89 -18.02 -14.44 5.41
N GLY A 90 -18.07 -13.50 4.44
CA GLY A 90 -19.33 -12.94 3.95
C GLY A 90 -20.06 -12.04 4.94
N ARG A 91 -19.47 -11.73 6.11
CA ARG A 91 -20.10 -10.97 7.20
C ARG A 91 -19.23 -9.80 7.66
N ASP A 92 -19.89 -8.79 8.16
CA ASP A 92 -19.35 -7.70 8.98
C ASP A 92 -19.64 -8.04 10.46
N GLU A 93 -18.62 -8.41 11.22
CA GLU A 93 -18.79 -8.74 12.63
C GLU A 93 -19.12 -7.53 13.51
N MET A 94 -18.69 -6.31 13.14
CA MET A 94 -19.01 -5.11 13.89
C MET A 94 -20.51 -4.84 13.91
N MET A 95 -21.18 -5.01 12.77
CA MET A 95 -22.61 -4.75 12.62
C MET A 95 -23.47 -6.01 12.69
N ASP A 96 -22.83 -7.16 12.87
CA ASP A 96 -23.46 -8.50 12.85
C ASP A 96 -24.39 -8.72 11.65
N LYS A 97 -23.94 -8.35 10.46
CA LYS A 97 -24.77 -8.43 9.24
C LYS A 97 -24.00 -9.03 8.05
N PRO A 98 -24.70 -9.65 7.08
CA PRO A 98 -24.07 -10.09 5.83
C PRO A 98 -23.61 -8.90 4.99
N VAL A 99 -22.44 -9.03 4.37
CA VAL A 99 -21.94 -8.06 3.39
C VAL A 99 -22.52 -8.42 2.02
N ARG A 100 -23.25 -7.49 1.43
CA ARG A 100 -23.88 -7.63 0.12
C ARG A 100 -22.99 -7.06 -0.98
N GLY A 101 -23.17 -7.58 -2.21
CA GLY A 101 -22.48 -7.14 -3.40
C GLY A 101 -21.24 -7.99 -3.71
N LYS A 102 -20.53 -7.60 -4.76
CA LYS A 102 -19.34 -8.31 -5.26
C LYS A 102 -18.13 -8.07 -4.34
N THR A 103 -17.58 -9.14 -3.78
CA THR A 103 -16.42 -9.09 -2.86
C THR A 103 -15.18 -9.79 -3.43
N ARG A 104 -15.24 -10.28 -4.68
CA ARG A 104 -14.16 -11.01 -5.35
C ARG A 104 -13.74 -10.28 -6.62
N PHE A 105 -12.42 -10.24 -6.85
CA PHE A 105 -11.81 -9.70 -8.05
C PHE A 105 -10.45 -10.34 -8.31
N ASP A 106 -9.87 -10.10 -9.48
CA ASP A 106 -8.52 -10.54 -9.83
C ASP A 106 -7.53 -9.46 -9.40
N ALA A 107 -6.93 -9.69 -8.24
CA ALA A 107 -5.93 -8.83 -7.63
C ALA A 107 -4.56 -9.01 -8.27
N TYR A 108 -3.75 -7.98 -8.21
CA TYR A 108 -2.32 -8.06 -8.46
C TYR A 108 -1.59 -8.14 -7.12
N THR A 109 -0.65 -9.05 -6.99
CA THR A 109 0.07 -9.24 -5.74
C THR A 109 1.57 -9.38 -5.97
N TYR A 110 2.36 -8.73 -5.13
CA TYR A 110 3.76 -9.09 -5.00
C TYR A 110 3.88 -10.38 -4.17
N ARG A 111 4.72 -11.30 -4.64
CA ARG A 111 4.95 -12.58 -3.99
C ARG A 111 6.44 -12.90 -3.90
N ALA A 112 6.89 -13.30 -2.71
CA ALA A 112 8.27 -13.69 -2.49
C ALA A 112 8.56 -15.13 -2.90
N TYR A 113 9.77 -15.33 -3.41
CA TYR A 113 10.31 -16.60 -3.89
C TYR A 113 11.68 -16.90 -3.27
N THR A 114 12.07 -18.17 -3.30
CA THR A 114 13.47 -18.55 -3.06
C THR A 114 14.37 -18.02 -4.19
N PRO A 115 15.72 -17.99 -3.99
CA PRO A 115 16.65 -17.52 -5.00
C PRO A 115 16.35 -18.00 -6.41
N ASN A 116 16.61 -17.11 -7.39
CA ASN A 116 16.35 -17.34 -8.82
C ASN A 116 14.90 -17.70 -9.14
N PHE A 117 13.95 -17.14 -8.37
CA PHE A 117 12.51 -17.39 -8.53
C PHE A 117 12.16 -18.89 -8.49
N GLY A 118 12.80 -19.66 -7.64
CA GLY A 118 12.58 -21.10 -7.50
C GLY A 118 11.20 -21.42 -6.94
N GLN A 119 11.08 -21.67 -5.63
CA GLN A 119 9.80 -21.97 -4.98
C GLN A 119 9.18 -20.73 -4.33
N PRO A 120 7.85 -20.58 -4.36
CA PRO A 120 7.18 -19.51 -3.64
C PRO A 120 7.31 -19.74 -2.11
N LEU A 121 7.70 -18.69 -1.38
CA LEU A 121 7.86 -18.74 0.08
C LEU A 121 6.52 -18.71 0.80
N ALA A 122 5.51 -18.07 0.21
CA ALA A 122 4.15 -17.99 0.75
C ALA A 122 3.13 -17.82 -0.36
N ARG A 123 1.85 -17.88 -0.02
CA ARG A 123 0.79 -17.43 -0.95
C ARG A 123 0.91 -15.93 -1.16
N GLY A 124 0.71 -15.47 -2.42
CA GLY A 124 0.55 -14.05 -2.70
C GLY A 124 -0.57 -13.46 -1.85
N LYS A 125 -0.36 -12.31 -1.24
CA LYS A 125 -1.29 -11.64 -0.34
C LYS A 125 -1.20 -10.11 -0.48
N MET A 126 -2.14 -9.40 0.06
CA MET A 126 -2.07 -7.97 0.34
C MET A 126 -1.91 -7.76 1.85
N PRO A 127 -0.97 -6.95 2.25
CA PRO A 127 0.14 -6.40 1.47
C PRO A 127 1.10 -7.48 0.98
N GLY A 128 1.97 -7.13 0.04
CA GLY A 128 3.09 -7.95 -0.43
C GLY A 128 4.07 -8.32 0.69
N PRO A 129 5.18 -9.03 0.38
CA PRO A 129 6.15 -9.46 1.37
C PRO A 129 6.83 -8.26 2.07
N LEU A 130 7.18 -8.44 3.34
CA LEU A 130 8.03 -7.49 4.05
C LEU A 130 9.44 -7.50 3.43
N ILE A 131 9.92 -6.33 3.04
CA ILE A 131 11.33 -6.07 2.74
C ILE A 131 11.93 -5.44 4.00
N GLU A 132 12.99 -6.03 4.51
CA GLU A 132 13.65 -5.61 5.74
C GLU A 132 15.15 -5.49 5.52
N ALA A 133 15.75 -4.40 6.02
CA ALA A 133 17.20 -4.22 6.08
C ALA A 133 17.60 -3.52 7.38
N ASN A 134 18.86 -3.66 7.77
CA ASN A 134 19.45 -2.83 8.79
C ASN A 134 20.18 -1.66 8.16
N VAL A 135 20.31 -0.56 8.89
CA VAL A 135 21.17 0.56 8.50
C VAL A 135 22.58 0.04 8.18
N GLY A 136 23.12 0.48 7.06
CA GLY A 136 24.42 0.07 6.52
C GLY A 136 24.34 -1.11 5.54
N GLU A 137 23.19 -1.75 5.37
CA GLU A 137 23.02 -2.85 4.40
C GLU A 137 22.59 -2.35 3.02
N THR A 138 23.06 -3.03 1.99
CA THR A 138 22.55 -2.90 0.62
C THR A 138 21.51 -3.98 0.36
N VAL A 139 20.41 -3.59 -0.28
CA VAL A 139 19.26 -4.44 -0.62
C VAL A 139 19.22 -4.65 -2.13
N ALA A 140 19.19 -5.90 -2.58
CA ALA A 140 18.87 -6.24 -3.96
C ALA A 140 17.46 -6.83 -4.06
N VAL A 141 16.60 -6.22 -4.87
CA VAL A 141 15.27 -6.72 -5.17
C VAL A 141 15.23 -7.23 -6.61
N HIS A 142 15.33 -8.53 -6.77
CA HIS A 142 15.16 -9.20 -8.05
C HIS A 142 13.67 -9.27 -8.34
N PHE A 143 13.22 -8.45 -9.27
CA PHE A 143 11.81 -8.33 -9.61
C PHE A 143 11.50 -9.05 -10.94
N GLN A 144 10.39 -9.78 -10.99
CA GLN A 144 9.86 -10.38 -12.21
C GLN A 144 8.39 -10.00 -12.40
N ASN A 145 8.07 -9.41 -13.53
CA ASN A 145 6.69 -9.10 -13.91
C ASN A 145 6.04 -10.30 -14.61
N LYS A 146 5.01 -10.90 -14.00
CA LYS A 146 4.17 -11.95 -14.59
C LYS A 146 2.75 -11.47 -14.93
N LEU A 147 2.50 -10.16 -14.77
CA LEU A 147 1.22 -9.55 -15.15
C LEU A 147 1.17 -9.25 -16.65
N PRO A 148 -0.04 -9.05 -17.20
CA PRO A 148 -0.21 -8.71 -18.62
C PRO A 148 0.09 -7.24 -18.95
N VAL A 149 0.44 -6.43 -17.94
CA VAL A 149 0.71 -5.00 -18.04
C VAL A 149 2.09 -4.68 -17.48
N PRO A 150 2.76 -3.59 -17.92
CA PRO A 150 4.02 -3.15 -17.33
C PRO A 150 3.80 -2.66 -15.90
N VAL A 151 4.63 -3.11 -14.98
CA VAL A 151 4.62 -2.73 -13.55
C VAL A 151 6.04 -2.67 -12.99
N THR A 152 6.21 -2.06 -11.83
CA THR A 152 7.53 -1.82 -11.22
C THR A 152 7.51 -2.12 -9.72
N ILE A 153 8.62 -1.87 -9.03
CA ILE A 153 8.69 -1.71 -7.57
C ILE A 153 9.42 -0.40 -7.28
N HIS A 154 8.69 0.57 -6.74
CA HIS A 154 9.21 1.85 -6.27
C HIS A 154 9.23 1.84 -4.73
N PRO A 155 10.38 2.07 -4.07
CA PRO A 155 10.50 2.12 -2.62
C PRO A 155 10.36 3.54 -2.09
N HIS A 156 9.87 3.68 -0.87
CA HIS A 156 9.96 4.92 -0.10
C HIS A 156 11.04 4.81 0.97
N GLY A 157 11.60 5.95 1.40
CA GLY A 157 12.44 6.10 2.57
C GLY A 157 13.84 5.50 2.54
N ILE A 158 14.16 4.62 1.62
CA ILE A 158 15.50 4.06 1.40
C ILE A 158 16.23 4.85 0.31
N PHE A 159 17.56 4.86 0.34
CA PHE A 159 18.34 5.55 -0.70
C PHE A 159 18.48 4.67 -1.95
N TYR A 160 18.35 5.30 -3.13
CA TYR A 160 18.56 4.69 -4.45
C TYR A 160 19.05 5.75 -5.46
N THR A 161 19.61 5.29 -6.58
CA THR A 161 19.95 6.16 -7.71
C THR A 161 18.73 6.32 -8.64
N ASP A 162 18.78 7.29 -9.55
CA ASP A 162 17.67 7.56 -10.48
C ASP A 162 17.25 6.33 -11.31
N GLU A 163 18.20 5.48 -11.68
CA GLU A 163 17.96 4.25 -12.43
C GLU A 163 17.28 3.15 -11.59
N MET A 164 17.41 3.25 -10.27
CA MET A 164 16.87 2.27 -9.30
C MET A 164 15.56 2.72 -8.64
N ASP A 165 15.03 3.86 -9.09
CA ASP A 165 13.82 4.49 -8.59
C ASP A 165 12.56 3.61 -8.75
N GLY A 166 12.46 2.89 -9.86
CA GLY A 166 11.28 2.08 -10.15
C GLY A 166 10.04 2.91 -10.52
N ALA A 167 10.19 4.22 -10.76
CA ALA A 167 9.11 5.10 -11.20
C ALA A 167 9.18 5.35 -12.72
N TYR A 168 8.02 5.27 -13.39
CA TYR A 168 7.92 5.64 -14.79
C TYR A 168 7.95 7.17 -14.97
N LYS A 169 8.93 7.66 -15.72
CA LYS A 169 9.18 9.10 -15.94
C LYS A 169 8.88 9.54 -17.38
N GLY A 170 7.91 8.90 -18.03
CA GLY A 170 7.55 9.20 -19.41
C GLY A 170 8.47 8.59 -20.48
N LYS A 171 9.43 7.75 -20.07
CA LYS A 171 10.40 7.10 -20.97
C LYS A 171 10.25 5.58 -20.92
N TYR A 172 9.88 4.96 -22.04
CA TYR A 172 9.82 3.51 -22.18
C TYR A 172 11.19 2.83 -22.33
N THR A 173 12.25 3.64 -22.36
CA THR A 173 13.66 3.20 -22.44
C THR A 173 14.31 3.07 -21.08
N ASP A 174 13.63 3.45 -20.01
CA ASP A 174 14.08 3.24 -18.63
C ASP A 174 13.65 1.86 -18.14
N PRO A 175 14.53 0.86 -18.07
CA PRO A 175 14.16 -0.52 -17.75
C PRO A 175 13.67 -0.68 -16.31
N GLY A 176 14.11 0.14 -15.37
CA GLY A 176 13.68 0.12 -13.97
C GLY A 176 12.30 0.76 -13.77
N GLY A 177 11.97 1.79 -14.55
CA GLY A 177 10.67 2.47 -14.53
C GLY A 177 9.61 1.82 -15.42
N PHE A 178 9.96 0.77 -16.16
CA PHE A 178 9.08 0.11 -17.13
C PHE A 178 9.42 -1.37 -17.31
N VAL A 179 9.04 -2.21 -16.34
CA VAL A 179 9.27 -3.66 -16.45
C VAL A 179 8.11 -4.32 -17.21
N GLN A 180 8.36 -4.72 -18.44
CA GLN A 180 7.35 -5.32 -19.32
C GLN A 180 6.90 -6.70 -18.85
N PRO A 181 5.71 -7.17 -19.29
CA PRO A 181 5.25 -8.54 -19.08
C PRO A 181 6.32 -9.59 -19.42
N GLY A 182 6.56 -10.50 -18.47
CA GLY A 182 7.55 -11.58 -18.60
C GLY A 182 9.00 -11.18 -18.35
N ARG A 183 9.31 -9.88 -18.19
CA ARG A 183 10.67 -9.39 -17.97
C ARG A 183 11.04 -9.36 -16.47
N THR A 184 12.34 -9.21 -16.23
CA THR A 184 12.94 -9.06 -14.91
C THR A 184 13.76 -7.77 -14.86
N PHE A 185 13.85 -7.20 -13.66
CA PHE A 185 14.78 -6.11 -13.34
C PHE A 185 15.31 -6.32 -11.91
N THR A 186 16.52 -5.86 -11.62
CA THR A 186 17.07 -5.91 -10.26
C THR A 186 17.28 -4.50 -9.75
N TYR A 187 16.53 -4.11 -8.73
CA TYR A 187 16.71 -2.85 -8.03
C TYR A 187 17.76 -3.00 -6.93
N ILE A 188 18.61 -1.99 -6.77
CA ILE A 188 19.64 -1.92 -5.74
C ILE A 188 19.38 -0.67 -4.89
N TRP A 189 19.19 -0.87 -3.61
CA TRP A 189 18.89 0.19 -2.64
C TRP A 189 19.87 0.14 -1.47
N ASP A 190 20.18 1.29 -0.87
CA ASP A 190 21.11 1.41 0.26
C ASP A 190 20.35 1.90 1.50
N ALA A 191 20.38 1.13 2.57
CA ALA A 191 19.84 1.52 3.87
C ALA A 191 20.85 2.41 4.61
N ARG A 192 20.90 3.71 4.26
CA ARG A 192 21.83 4.69 4.85
C ARG A 192 21.36 5.18 6.21
N PRO A 193 22.26 5.66 7.08
CA PRO A 193 21.85 6.38 8.29
C PRO A 193 20.85 7.50 7.97
N GLY A 194 19.78 7.60 8.75
CA GLY A 194 18.66 8.53 8.53
C GLY A 194 17.52 7.97 7.67
N THR A 195 17.61 6.68 7.24
CA THR A 195 16.52 5.98 6.55
C THR A 195 15.74 5.03 7.46
N GLU A 196 16.07 5.00 8.76
CA GLU A 196 15.42 4.13 9.76
C GLU A 196 13.91 4.42 9.84
N GLY A 197 13.12 3.38 9.96
CA GLY A 197 11.67 3.49 10.10
C GLY A 197 10.88 2.54 9.22
N ILE A 198 9.58 2.72 9.29
CA ILE A 198 8.63 2.01 8.44
C ILE A 198 8.30 2.84 7.20
N TRP A 199 8.35 2.19 6.07
CA TRP A 199 8.09 2.72 4.75
C TRP A 199 7.21 1.76 3.96
N LEU A 200 6.92 2.12 2.71
CA LEU A 200 6.22 1.25 1.76
C LEU A 200 7.04 1.08 0.49
N TYR A 201 6.68 0.07 -0.27
CA TYR A 201 7.00 -0.02 -1.69
C TYR A 201 5.72 -0.31 -2.47
N HIS A 202 5.61 0.18 -3.70
CA HIS A 202 4.43 0.01 -4.53
C HIS A 202 4.76 0.06 -6.02
N ASP A 203 3.79 -0.24 -6.87
CA ASP A 203 3.90 0.02 -8.30
C ASP A 203 3.89 1.52 -8.58
N HIS A 204 4.80 1.98 -9.40
CA HIS A 204 4.83 3.34 -9.94
C HIS A 204 5.09 3.32 -11.46
N GLY A 205 4.51 2.34 -12.11
CA GLY A 205 4.61 2.11 -13.56
C GLY A 205 3.72 3.06 -14.37
N PRO A 206 3.69 2.87 -15.70
CA PRO A 206 3.03 3.81 -16.61
C PRO A 206 1.49 3.85 -16.52
N ILE A 207 0.87 2.93 -15.79
CA ILE A 207 -0.59 2.85 -15.59
C ILE A 207 -1.00 3.05 -14.13
N ASP A 208 -0.10 3.60 -13.31
CA ASP A 208 -0.41 4.05 -11.96
C ASP A 208 -1.65 4.98 -11.97
N PRO A 209 -2.60 4.86 -11.01
CA PRO A 209 -2.57 4.05 -9.80
C PRO A 209 -3.29 2.68 -9.90
N VAL A 210 -3.66 2.22 -11.07
CA VAL A 210 -4.49 1.01 -11.25
C VAL A 210 -3.88 -0.25 -10.62
N PRO A 211 -2.57 -0.58 -10.80
CA PRO A 211 -2.00 -1.75 -10.16
C PRO A 211 -1.92 -1.63 -8.63
N VAL A 212 -1.75 -0.41 -8.10
CA VAL A 212 -1.78 -0.15 -6.65
C VAL A 212 -3.17 -0.45 -6.09
N TYR A 213 -4.24 0.05 -6.71
CA TYR A 213 -5.62 -0.29 -6.32
C TYR A 213 -5.97 -1.77 -6.50
N LYS A 214 -5.22 -2.49 -7.32
CA LYS A 214 -5.34 -3.96 -7.45
C LYS A 214 -4.50 -4.72 -6.44
N GLY A 215 -3.60 -4.07 -5.67
CA GLY A 215 -2.87 -4.67 -4.56
C GLY A 215 -1.35 -4.71 -4.69
N LEU A 216 -0.74 -4.02 -5.66
CA LEU A 216 0.73 -3.96 -5.80
C LEU A 216 1.35 -2.95 -4.83
N PHE A 217 1.43 -3.33 -3.57
CA PHE A 217 2.13 -2.62 -2.50
C PHE A 217 2.59 -3.57 -1.40
N GLY A 218 3.55 -3.14 -0.60
CA GLY A 218 4.05 -3.89 0.55
C GLY A 218 4.88 -3.05 1.51
N PRO A 219 5.17 -3.55 2.71
CA PRO A 219 5.95 -2.85 3.72
C PRO A 219 7.46 -3.00 3.47
N LEU A 220 8.18 -1.90 3.70
CA LEU A 220 9.63 -1.82 3.78
C LEU A 220 10.01 -1.28 5.15
N ILE A 221 10.88 -1.96 5.89
CA ILE A 221 11.37 -1.47 7.19
C ILE A 221 12.90 -1.43 7.19
N ILE A 222 13.44 -0.29 7.61
CA ILE A 222 14.87 -0.11 7.86
C ILE A 222 15.08 -0.02 9.37
N ARG A 223 15.87 -0.93 9.89
CA ARG A 223 16.09 -1.04 11.34
C ARG A 223 17.41 -0.44 11.77
N ASP A 224 17.37 0.18 12.92
CA ASP A 224 18.58 0.46 13.70
C ASP A 224 18.98 -0.82 14.46
N PRO A 225 20.11 -1.46 14.13
CA PRO A 225 20.53 -2.69 14.79
C PRO A 225 20.90 -2.50 16.27
N SER A 226 21.06 -1.27 16.75
CA SER A 226 21.30 -0.97 18.17
C SER A 226 20.01 -1.01 19.00
N GLN A 227 18.84 -0.94 18.36
CA GLN A 227 17.55 -0.95 19.04
C GLN A 227 17.04 -2.37 19.21
N PRO A 228 16.55 -2.75 20.39
CA PRO A 228 15.95 -4.06 20.61
C PRO A 228 14.63 -4.16 19.81
N ARG A 229 14.37 -5.34 19.24
CA ARG A 229 13.10 -5.60 18.54
C ARG A 229 11.93 -5.66 19.53
N PRO A 230 10.74 -5.20 19.12
CA PRO A 230 9.50 -5.49 19.83
C PRO A 230 9.25 -7.01 19.93
N ASP A 231 8.48 -7.44 20.94
CA ASP A 231 8.06 -8.83 21.07
C ASP A 231 7.03 -9.21 19.99
N VAL A 232 6.21 -8.23 19.56
CA VAL A 232 5.18 -8.37 18.53
C VAL A 232 5.16 -7.14 17.65
N GLU A 233 5.09 -7.36 16.34
CA GLU A 233 4.98 -6.29 15.34
C GLU A 233 3.78 -6.51 14.42
N PHE A 234 3.01 -5.46 14.19
CA PHE A 234 1.88 -5.44 13.26
C PHE A 234 2.15 -4.46 12.12
N PHE A 235 1.99 -4.93 10.88
CA PHE A 235 2.09 -4.11 9.67
C PHE A 235 0.71 -3.94 9.07
N LEU A 236 0.18 -2.72 9.11
CA LEU A 236 -1.18 -2.40 8.69
C LEU A 236 -1.18 -1.37 7.59
N PHE A 237 -1.73 -1.74 6.44
CA PHE A 237 -2.05 -0.84 5.36
C PHE A 237 -3.50 -0.42 5.44
N MET A 238 -3.72 0.88 5.57
CA MET A 238 -5.02 1.52 5.40
C MET A 238 -5.15 1.96 3.95
N HIS A 239 -6.05 1.33 3.19
CA HIS A 239 -6.17 1.59 1.77
C HIS A 239 -7.58 1.29 1.25
N SER A 240 -7.88 1.71 0.03
CA SER A 240 -9.16 1.39 -0.62
C SER A 240 -8.98 0.49 -1.84
N LEU A 241 -9.98 -0.33 -2.11
CA LEU A 241 -10.12 -1.11 -3.33
C LEU A 241 -11.19 -0.45 -4.20
N GLN A 242 -10.74 0.20 -5.27
CA GLN A 242 -11.56 1.06 -6.11
C GLN A 242 -12.26 0.29 -7.23
N PRO A 243 -13.57 0.51 -7.49
CA PRO A 243 -14.29 -0.11 -8.59
C PRO A 243 -13.65 0.11 -9.97
N ILE A 244 -13.05 1.27 -10.19
CA ILE A 244 -12.38 1.62 -11.44
C ILE A 244 -11.23 0.67 -11.80
N ALA A 245 -10.58 0.07 -10.79
CA ALA A 245 -9.46 -0.85 -10.99
C ALA A 245 -9.83 -2.32 -10.81
N THR A 246 -10.91 -2.63 -10.08
CA THR A 246 -11.14 -3.96 -9.52
C THR A 246 -12.38 -4.69 -10.04
N SER A 247 -13.18 -4.12 -10.88
CA SER A 247 -14.47 -4.70 -11.29
C SER A 247 -15.46 -4.98 -10.12
N LEU A 248 -15.24 -4.42 -8.94
CA LEU A 248 -16.17 -4.44 -7.81
C LEU A 248 -17.34 -3.49 -8.09
N ASP A 249 -18.48 -3.72 -7.42
CA ASP A 249 -19.68 -2.89 -7.58
C ASP A 249 -19.69 -1.66 -6.66
N LYS A 250 -18.75 -1.61 -5.71
CA LYS A 250 -18.57 -0.49 -4.78
C LYS A 250 -17.14 -0.40 -4.26
N LEU A 251 -16.80 0.73 -3.65
CA LEU A 251 -15.56 0.91 -2.93
C LEU A 251 -15.58 0.12 -1.62
N PHE A 252 -14.45 -0.51 -1.29
CA PHE A 252 -14.17 -1.05 0.04
C PHE A 252 -12.97 -0.33 0.65
N ALA A 253 -13.14 0.16 1.88
CA ALA A 253 -12.04 0.65 2.68
C ALA A 253 -11.46 -0.51 3.49
N CYS A 254 -10.18 -0.76 3.35
CA CYS A 254 -9.53 -2.03 3.72
C CYS A 254 -8.39 -1.85 4.73
N MET A 255 -8.19 -2.89 5.52
CA MET A 255 -6.94 -3.16 6.25
C MET A 255 -6.29 -4.41 5.64
N ASN A 256 -5.08 -4.26 5.06
CA ASN A 256 -4.33 -5.37 4.44
C ASN A 256 -5.14 -6.16 3.39
N GLY A 257 -5.86 -5.46 2.51
CA GLY A 257 -6.64 -6.08 1.42
C GLY A 257 -7.94 -6.74 1.85
N ARG A 258 -8.37 -6.54 3.08
CA ARG A 258 -9.62 -7.07 3.66
C ARG A 258 -10.48 -5.95 4.21
N ALA A 259 -11.77 -6.18 4.26
CA ALA A 259 -12.73 -5.23 4.82
C ALA A 259 -13.63 -5.92 5.84
N TYR A 260 -14.02 -5.18 6.85
CA TYR A 260 -14.87 -5.55 7.98
C TYR A 260 -14.21 -6.50 8.98
N ALA A 261 -14.37 -6.19 10.26
CA ALA A 261 -13.94 -7.03 11.37
C ALA A 261 -14.41 -8.48 11.19
N GLY A 262 -13.54 -9.44 11.54
CA GLY A 262 -13.72 -10.87 11.22
C GLY A 262 -13.18 -11.29 9.84
N ASN A 263 -12.76 -10.32 9.00
CA ASN A 263 -12.07 -10.58 7.73
C ASN A 263 -10.71 -9.87 7.65
N THR A 264 -10.62 -8.67 8.22
CA THR A 264 -9.37 -7.94 8.44
C THR A 264 -8.48 -8.70 9.43
N PRO A 265 -7.17 -8.38 9.54
CA PRO A 265 -6.29 -9.08 10.47
C PRO A 265 -6.80 -9.02 11.92
N ASP A 266 -6.94 -10.15 12.58
CA ASP A 266 -6.99 -10.22 14.03
C ASP A 266 -5.57 -10.03 14.58
N LEU A 267 -5.32 -8.92 15.25
CA LEU A 267 -4.05 -8.62 15.88
C LEU A 267 -4.04 -9.22 17.29
N ARG A 268 -2.96 -9.90 17.68
CA ARG A 268 -2.91 -10.62 18.96
C ARG A 268 -1.64 -10.30 19.73
N ALA A 269 -1.79 -9.92 21.00
CA ALA A 269 -0.70 -9.73 21.93
C ALA A 269 -1.05 -10.30 23.31
N LYS A 270 -0.06 -10.31 24.20
CA LYS A 270 -0.23 -10.66 25.61
C LYS A 270 0.16 -9.48 26.49
N VAL A 271 -0.47 -9.38 27.66
CA VAL A 271 -0.06 -8.41 28.68
C VAL A 271 1.43 -8.59 28.99
N GLY A 272 2.15 -7.47 29.09
CA GLY A 272 3.58 -7.41 29.33
C GLY A 272 4.47 -7.44 28.07
N GLN A 273 3.92 -7.75 26.87
CA GLN A 273 4.69 -7.68 25.63
C GLN A 273 4.90 -6.21 25.19
N ARG A 274 6.08 -5.94 24.68
CA ARG A 274 6.36 -4.70 23.92
C ARG A 274 5.83 -4.90 22.50
N VAL A 275 4.83 -4.12 22.16
CA VAL A 275 4.11 -4.21 20.88
C VAL A 275 4.44 -3.01 20.02
N ALA A 276 4.69 -3.23 18.74
CA ALA A 276 4.83 -2.17 17.74
C ALA A 276 3.74 -2.27 16.70
N PHE A 277 3.15 -1.13 16.38
CA PHE A 277 2.24 -0.94 15.26
C PHE A 277 2.93 -0.11 14.18
N HIS A 278 3.10 -0.69 13.00
CA HIS A 278 3.57 -0.05 11.79
C HIS A 278 2.36 0.20 10.88
N VAL A 279 1.92 1.45 10.80
CA VAL A 279 0.71 1.82 10.06
C VAL A 279 1.09 2.65 8.85
N ILE A 280 0.52 2.31 7.70
CA ILE A 280 0.81 2.91 6.41
C ILE A 280 -0.51 3.27 5.73
N ALA A 281 -0.66 4.51 5.28
CA ALA A 281 -1.79 4.98 4.50
C ALA A 281 -1.43 4.95 3.01
N LEU A 282 -2.25 4.31 2.19
CA LEU A 282 -1.97 4.16 0.76
C LEU A 282 -3.24 4.19 -0.07
N ASP A 283 -3.64 5.37 -0.47
CA ASP A 283 -4.58 5.65 -1.56
C ASP A 283 -4.69 7.17 -1.80
N ASN A 284 -5.79 7.66 -2.36
CA ASN A 284 -5.99 9.08 -2.63
C ASN A 284 -6.72 9.82 -1.52
N ASP A 285 -7.01 9.16 -0.39
CA ASP A 285 -7.75 9.75 0.72
C ASP A 285 -6.90 9.76 2.00
N PHE A 286 -7.27 10.61 2.95
CA PHE A 286 -6.64 10.61 4.26
C PHE A 286 -7.30 9.57 5.17
N HIS A 287 -6.53 9.08 6.13
CA HIS A 287 -6.99 8.13 7.14
C HIS A 287 -6.68 8.65 8.54
N THR A 288 -7.36 8.08 9.53
CA THR A 288 -7.06 8.35 10.93
C THR A 288 -7.09 7.04 11.70
N PHE A 289 -5.92 6.60 12.17
CA PHE A 289 -5.79 5.32 12.86
C PHE A 289 -6.11 5.46 14.36
N HIS A 290 -7.00 4.61 14.86
CA HIS A 290 -7.43 4.59 16.25
C HIS A 290 -7.56 3.15 16.78
N ILE A 291 -7.21 2.95 18.06
CA ILE A 291 -7.44 1.70 18.79
C ILE A 291 -8.19 2.02 20.08
N HIS A 292 -9.35 1.39 20.30
CA HIS A 292 -10.10 1.52 21.52
C HIS A 292 -9.27 1.09 22.74
N GLY A 293 -9.39 1.84 23.84
CA GLY A 293 -8.74 1.52 25.10
C GLY A 293 -7.21 1.74 25.13
N HIS A 294 -6.59 2.23 24.04
CA HIS A 294 -5.15 2.43 23.94
C HIS A 294 -4.82 3.87 23.57
N ARG A 295 -3.65 4.31 24.00
CA ARG A 295 -3.03 5.58 23.65
C ARG A 295 -1.52 5.40 23.59
N TRP A 296 -0.86 6.25 22.84
CA TRP A 296 0.59 6.21 22.67
C TRP A 296 1.18 7.62 22.61
N THR A 297 2.48 7.70 22.77
CA THR A 297 3.21 8.96 22.60
C THR A 297 3.62 9.11 21.14
N ASP A 298 3.22 10.22 20.52
CA ASP A 298 3.64 10.56 19.15
C ASP A 298 5.08 11.10 19.13
N ALA A 299 5.65 11.27 17.94
CA ALA A 299 7.03 11.70 17.75
C ALA A 299 7.37 13.06 18.37
N ASP A 300 6.39 13.94 18.54
CA ASP A 300 6.53 15.25 19.20
C ASP A 300 6.38 15.20 20.74
N GLY A 301 6.18 14.00 21.32
CA GLY A 301 5.97 13.79 22.74
C GLY A 301 4.51 13.92 23.20
N THR A 302 3.57 14.24 22.32
CA THR A 302 2.15 14.34 22.65
C THR A 302 1.52 12.94 22.83
N VAL A 303 0.71 12.78 23.87
CA VAL A 303 -0.07 11.55 24.05
C VAL A 303 -1.35 11.64 23.25
N ILE A 304 -1.54 10.69 22.34
CA ILE A 304 -2.68 10.61 21.44
C ILE A 304 -3.29 9.20 21.44
N ASP A 305 -4.51 9.07 20.99
CA ASP A 305 -5.20 7.79 20.71
C ASP A 305 -5.65 7.65 19.25
N ASN A 306 -5.40 8.70 18.45
CA ASN A 306 -5.77 8.77 17.05
C ASN A 306 -4.71 9.54 16.25
N LYS A 307 -4.22 8.97 15.15
CA LYS A 307 -3.22 9.58 14.26
C LYS A 307 -3.78 9.80 12.86
N THR A 308 -3.79 11.06 12.42
CA THR A 308 -4.14 11.42 11.04
C THR A 308 -2.95 11.13 10.11
N MET A 309 -3.24 10.59 8.93
CA MET A 309 -2.28 10.21 7.90
C MET A 309 -2.79 10.61 6.51
N GLY A 310 -1.92 11.20 5.71
CA GLY A 310 -2.14 11.45 4.30
C GLY A 310 -1.69 10.29 3.41
N PRO A 311 -1.96 10.34 2.09
CA PRO A 311 -1.48 9.36 1.12
C PRO A 311 0.04 9.20 1.14
N GLY A 312 0.54 7.98 1.33
CA GLY A 312 1.96 7.66 1.41
C GLY A 312 2.59 7.84 2.79
N ASP A 313 1.85 8.35 3.78
CA ASP A 313 2.36 8.46 5.14
C ASP A 313 2.49 7.09 5.80
N SER A 314 3.51 6.98 6.64
CA SER A 314 3.72 5.83 7.53
C SER A 314 4.21 6.28 8.90
N PHE A 315 3.85 5.55 9.94
CA PHE A 315 4.35 5.80 11.28
C PHE A 315 4.44 4.52 12.09
N THR A 316 5.30 4.54 13.12
CA THR A 316 5.40 3.48 14.12
C THR A 316 5.10 4.07 15.48
N PHE A 317 4.35 3.34 16.28
CA PHE A 317 4.26 3.58 17.73
C PHE A 317 4.40 2.28 18.48
N GLU A 318 4.93 2.38 19.70
CA GLU A 318 5.21 1.25 20.57
C GLU A 318 4.67 1.52 21.98
N PHE A 319 4.27 0.45 22.63
CA PHE A 319 3.90 0.47 24.05
C PHE A 319 4.08 -0.93 24.65
N VAL A 320 4.16 -0.98 25.98
CA VAL A 320 4.05 -2.25 26.70
C VAL A 320 2.56 -2.50 26.95
N GLU A 321 2.08 -3.65 26.49
CA GLU A 321 0.67 -3.99 26.59
C GLU A 321 0.24 -4.24 28.05
N ASP A 322 -0.78 -3.54 28.53
CA ASP A 322 -1.28 -3.63 29.89
C ASP A 322 -2.81 -3.79 30.02
N ASN A 323 -3.52 -3.81 28.87
CA ASN A 323 -4.99 -3.75 28.86
C ASN A 323 -5.60 -4.99 28.17
N PRO A 324 -5.85 -6.10 28.92
CA PRO A 324 -6.41 -7.30 28.33
C PRO A 324 -7.85 -7.09 27.86
N GLY A 325 -8.20 -7.70 26.71
CA GLY A 325 -9.53 -7.58 26.15
C GLY A 325 -9.60 -7.77 24.65
N ARG A 326 -10.77 -7.57 24.07
CA ARG A 326 -10.99 -7.53 22.62
C ARG A 326 -11.31 -6.10 22.22
N TRP A 327 -10.33 -5.44 21.62
CA TRP A 327 -10.35 -4.03 21.30
C TRP A 327 -10.63 -3.82 19.82
N PHE A 328 -11.38 -2.76 19.50
CA PHE A 328 -11.66 -2.39 18.13
C PHE A 328 -10.57 -1.46 17.63
N TYR A 329 -9.93 -1.77 16.47
CA TYR A 329 -9.08 -0.82 15.77
C TYR A 329 -9.72 -0.42 14.45
N HIS A 330 -9.62 0.84 14.07
CA HIS A 330 -10.30 1.33 12.87
C HIS A 330 -9.78 2.67 12.37
N CYS A 331 -10.18 3.03 11.14
CA CYS A 331 -10.12 4.40 10.67
C CYS A 331 -11.24 5.21 11.31
N HIS A 332 -10.92 6.37 11.89
CA HIS A 332 -11.93 7.23 12.52
C HIS A 332 -12.65 8.16 11.51
N VAL A 333 -12.33 8.08 10.21
CA VAL A 333 -13.17 8.62 9.15
C VAL A 333 -14.40 7.73 9.02
N PHE A 334 -15.58 8.23 9.39
CA PHE A 334 -16.80 7.42 9.51
C PHE A 334 -17.17 6.66 8.24
N SER A 335 -17.00 7.27 7.06
CA SER A 335 -17.26 6.59 5.80
C SER A 335 -16.34 5.36 5.63
N HIS A 336 -15.05 5.50 5.95
CA HIS A 336 -14.09 4.41 5.85
C HIS A 336 -14.38 3.29 6.85
N LEU A 337 -14.71 3.65 8.09
CA LEU A 337 -15.18 2.71 9.11
C LEU A 337 -16.33 1.85 8.58
N HIS A 338 -17.37 2.49 8.05
CA HIS A 338 -18.57 1.80 7.55
C HIS A 338 -18.37 1.06 6.23
N MET A 339 -17.35 1.43 5.44
CA MET A 339 -16.94 0.70 4.24
C MET A 339 -15.96 -0.45 4.53
N GLY A 340 -15.60 -0.68 5.82
CA GLY A 340 -14.91 -1.89 6.26
C GLY A 340 -13.51 -1.71 6.82
N MET A 341 -12.99 -0.48 7.00
CA MET A 341 -11.65 -0.21 7.53
C MET A 341 -11.63 -0.32 9.06
N ASN A 342 -11.80 -1.55 9.55
CA ASN A 342 -11.89 -1.87 10.97
C ASN A 342 -11.49 -3.32 11.24
N GLY A 343 -11.13 -3.66 12.50
CA GLY A 343 -10.71 -5.00 12.89
C GLY A 343 -10.60 -5.17 14.41
N TRP A 344 -10.10 -6.34 14.83
CA TRP A 344 -9.96 -6.71 16.23
C TRP A 344 -8.51 -6.79 16.68
N TYR A 345 -8.19 -6.10 17.78
CA TYR A 345 -6.96 -6.27 18.54
C TYR A 345 -7.30 -7.04 19.83
N ILE A 346 -6.69 -8.20 20.01
CA ILE A 346 -7.05 -9.16 21.05
C ILE A 346 -5.84 -9.34 21.97
N VAL A 347 -6.00 -8.95 23.22
CA VAL A 347 -4.98 -9.01 24.27
C VAL A 347 -5.39 -10.05 25.32
N SER A 348 -4.47 -10.98 25.64
CA SER A 348 -4.69 -12.05 26.62
C SER A 348 -3.69 -12.02 27.77
#